data_58f853aa2fb6e15e405a65c2f4c42b74
#
_entry.id   58f853aa2fb6e15e405a65c2f4c42b74
#
_cell.length_a   1.000
_cell.length_b   1.000
_cell.length_c   1.000
_cell.angle_alpha   90.00
_cell.angle_beta   90.00
_cell.angle_gamma   90.00
#
_symmetry.space_group_name_H-M   'P 1'
#
loop_
_entity.id
_entity.type
_entity.pdbx_description
1 polymer ?
#
loop_
_entity_poly.entity_id
_entity_poly.type
_entity_poly.pdbx_seq_one_letter_code
_entity_poly.pdbx_strand_id
1 'polypeptide(L)'
;MTIVNPVATPRSHLDGDRFPPAPRPATLDGKTVALYWNGKQNGLDALARAKELLAERFADVTFIELTGALGGTTRYLSEEQLDLIEAKVDVLVGTSADCGSCTSWLIRDLCEVERRGVPAIGYTAAIFDEDARFSAKTFGVPEACPVIVPDCFSNKSTDEIRKMVDDSFAEAVTLLTTDRAVFEVLPEFASMRLESAPELHFDAPDLLDAFDEMQRRFIANGWSDGMPLVPPTRAKVNAMIAASGLEGDHVVGDFAPGFGVGTVSKIAANAVMAGCRPETMPVILAMMECILDPSIGLRTWAMSTGPQAPLVLVSGPIADEIGMNRGICALGPGSISAVNVAIGRALRLIMMNVGLSYPGITDMDTIGTPMKFSACVAENEERTPWEPYRVRQGFSLTDSTVTVNVPYGMTELFDFQNSDPELLIEGWSTLTSQAVGTPAAGAWLIKQNAPLSAGYPFHGTFSNMLLMAPDHAAVFADAGWKPADIAEAIHRRTKLPFRQVMLNQSMPAFEISHPELRWLLDAPDTAVTVNPSADCFEFFVVGAKAGRSQFCFGGTNSVTKAIKR
;
A
#
# COMPACT_ATOMS: atom_id res chain seq x y z
N MET A 1 15.01 32.33 7.88
CA MET A 1 14.20 31.87 6.72
C MET A 1 12.86 31.36 7.18
N THR A 2 11.77 31.73 6.49
CA THR A 2 10.41 31.25 6.81
C THR A 2 9.88 30.41 5.66
N ILE A 3 9.31 29.27 5.97
CA ILE A 3 8.72 28.34 5.00
C ILE A 3 7.33 27.88 5.42
N VAL A 4 6.53 27.42 4.46
CA VAL A 4 5.24 26.76 4.73
C VAL A 4 5.49 25.39 5.34
N ASN A 5 4.79 25.06 6.41
CA ASN A 5 4.87 23.74 7.02
C ASN A 5 4.30 22.65 6.06
N PRO A 6 5.09 21.66 5.61
CA PRO A 6 4.64 20.62 4.70
C PRO A 6 3.85 19.50 5.39
N VAL A 7 3.93 19.38 6.72
CA VAL A 7 3.37 18.25 7.48
C VAL A 7 1.88 18.48 7.73
N ALA A 8 1.06 17.49 7.42
CA ALA A 8 -0.38 17.52 7.69
C ALA A 8 -0.71 17.13 9.13
N THR A 9 -1.86 17.57 9.59
CA THR A 9 -2.44 17.12 10.86
C THR A 9 -3.39 15.95 10.59
N PRO A 10 -3.31 14.84 11.33
CA PRO A 10 -4.27 13.75 11.22
C PRO A 10 -5.70 14.22 11.50
N ARG A 11 -6.67 13.70 10.76
CA ARG A 11 -8.08 14.04 10.98
C ARG A 11 -8.55 13.69 12.38
N SER A 12 -8.14 12.55 12.91
CA SER A 12 -8.44 12.13 14.28
C SER A 12 -8.03 13.14 15.38
N HIS A 13 -7.01 13.97 15.11
CA HIS A 13 -6.60 15.04 16.01
C HIS A 13 -7.46 16.31 15.89
N LEU A 14 -8.16 16.46 14.75
CA LEU A 14 -9.05 17.60 14.50
C LEU A 14 -10.45 17.35 15.06
N ASP A 15 -10.94 16.11 14.92
CA ASP A 15 -12.32 15.74 15.26
C ASP A 15 -12.50 15.25 16.70
N GLY A 16 -11.40 15.04 17.44
CA GLY A 16 -11.43 14.68 18.87
C GLY A 16 -12.00 13.29 19.19
N ASP A 17 -12.17 12.44 18.19
CA ASP A 17 -12.80 11.12 18.31
C ASP A 17 -11.88 10.10 18.98
N ARG A 18 -11.78 10.18 20.29
CA ARG A 18 -11.19 9.16 21.14
C ARG A 18 -12.30 8.35 21.80
N PHE A 19 -12.26 7.04 21.61
CA PHE A 19 -13.20 6.11 22.21
C PHE A 19 -12.53 5.42 23.41
N PRO A 20 -13.26 5.30 24.54
CA PRO A 20 -12.73 4.50 25.65
C PRO A 20 -12.69 3.02 25.27
N PRO A 21 -11.73 2.25 25.82
CA PRO A 21 -11.75 0.81 25.65
C PRO A 21 -13.00 0.20 26.29
N ALA A 22 -13.44 -0.94 25.75
CA ALA A 22 -14.58 -1.69 26.29
C ALA A 22 -14.33 -2.12 27.75
N PRO A 23 -15.35 -2.16 28.62
CA PRO A 23 -15.21 -2.66 29.98
C PRO A 23 -14.86 -4.15 29.99
N ARG A 24 -13.88 -4.53 30.82
CA ARG A 24 -13.38 -5.91 30.90
C ARG A 24 -14.19 -6.76 31.89
N PRO A 25 -14.50 -8.04 31.56
CA PRO A 25 -15.05 -8.98 32.56
C PRO A 25 -13.98 -9.33 33.59
N ALA A 26 -14.35 -9.50 34.85
CA ALA A 26 -13.42 -9.85 35.91
C ALA A 26 -12.86 -11.29 35.78
N THR A 27 -13.53 -12.15 35.05
CA THR A 27 -13.12 -13.54 34.72
C THR A 27 -13.66 -13.93 33.35
N LEU A 28 -13.04 -14.93 32.74
CA LEU A 28 -13.55 -15.54 31.51
C LEU A 28 -14.38 -16.81 31.77
N ASP A 29 -14.65 -17.17 33.00
CA ASP A 29 -15.52 -18.31 33.34
C ASP A 29 -16.93 -18.11 32.77
N GLY A 30 -17.43 -19.11 32.03
CA GLY A 30 -18.73 -19.06 31.35
C GLY A 30 -18.83 -18.07 30.20
N LYS A 31 -17.72 -17.51 29.72
CA LYS A 31 -17.69 -16.48 28.68
C LYS A 31 -17.53 -17.04 27.27
N THR A 32 -17.99 -16.30 26.30
CA THR A 32 -17.79 -16.58 24.87
C THR A 32 -16.59 -15.82 24.32
N VAL A 33 -15.58 -16.55 23.86
CA VAL A 33 -14.35 -16.00 23.29
C VAL A 33 -14.39 -16.16 21.78
N ALA A 34 -14.28 -15.05 21.05
CA ALA A 34 -14.03 -15.11 19.61
C ALA A 34 -12.53 -15.31 19.33
N LEU A 35 -12.21 -16.26 18.47
CA LEU A 35 -10.87 -16.51 17.95
C LEU A 35 -10.83 -16.03 16.51
N TYR A 36 -10.20 -14.87 16.28
CA TYR A 36 -10.20 -14.21 14.99
C TYR A 36 -8.89 -14.40 14.25
N TRP A 37 -8.96 -15.03 13.08
CA TRP A 37 -7.83 -15.20 12.17
C TRP A 37 -7.93 -14.25 10.97
N ASN A 38 -6.88 -13.44 10.75
CA ASN A 38 -6.81 -12.50 9.65
C ASN A 38 -6.22 -13.07 8.33
N GLY A 39 -6.15 -14.40 8.19
CA GLY A 39 -5.66 -15.07 6.98
C GLY A 39 -4.14 -15.23 6.90
N LYS A 40 -3.39 -14.71 7.87
CA LYS A 40 -1.93 -14.81 7.87
C LYS A 40 -1.44 -16.19 8.27
N GLN A 41 -0.33 -16.61 7.63
CA GLN A 41 0.29 -17.91 7.87
C GLN A 41 0.63 -18.09 9.35
N ASN A 42 0.44 -19.30 9.87
CA ASN A 42 0.71 -19.71 11.24
C ASN A 42 -0.16 -19.03 12.33
N GLY A 43 -1.02 -18.06 11.99
CA GLY A 43 -1.93 -17.45 12.95
C GLY A 43 -2.94 -18.42 13.55
N LEU A 44 -3.32 -19.46 12.82
CA LEU A 44 -4.20 -20.54 13.33
C LEU A 44 -3.53 -21.37 14.42
N ASP A 45 -2.22 -21.64 14.31
CA ASP A 45 -1.48 -22.37 15.35
C ASP A 45 -1.44 -21.59 16.66
N ALA A 46 -1.27 -20.27 16.58
CA ALA A 46 -1.32 -19.39 17.73
C ALA A 46 -2.71 -19.36 18.38
N LEU A 47 -3.78 -19.25 17.58
CA LEU A 47 -5.16 -19.30 18.10
C LEU A 47 -5.51 -20.66 18.69
N ALA A 48 -5.08 -21.76 18.08
CA ALA A 48 -5.28 -23.09 18.63
C ALA A 48 -4.62 -23.22 20.01
N ARG A 49 -3.39 -22.71 20.17
CA ARG A 49 -2.73 -22.74 21.48
C ARG A 49 -3.42 -21.83 22.50
N ALA A 50 -3.80 -20.62 22.11
CA ALA A 50 -4.57 -19.72 22.98
C ALA A 50 -5.89 -20.35 23.44
N LYS A 51 -6.61 -21.04 22.55
CA LYS A 51 -7.82 -21.78 22.84
C LYS A 51 -7.59 -22.85 23.92
N GLU A 52 -6.55 -23.69 23.76
CA GLU A 52 -6.19 -24.71 24.75
C GLU A 52 -5.94 -24.10 26.14
N LEU A 53 -5.08 -23.06 26.19
CA LEU A 53 -4.72 -22.41 27.47
C LEU A 53 -5.91 -21.72 28.13
N LEU A 54 -6.80 -21.10 27.36
CA LEU A 54 -8.02 -20.50 27.90
C LEU A 54 -8.98 -21.57 28.45
N ALA A 55 -9.15 -22.69 27.74
CA ALA A 55 -9.98 -23.81 28.19
C ALA A 55 -9.40 -24.53 29.42
N GLU A 56 -8.08 -24.58 29.59
CA GLU A 56 -7.42 -25.11 30.77
C GLU A 56 -7.55 -24.18 32.00
N ARG A 57 -7.55 -22.85 31.74
CA ARG A 57 -7.50 -21.84 32.81
C ARG A 57 -8.87 -21.46 33.37
N PHE A 58 -9.94 -21.47 32.53
CA PHE A 58 -11.27 -20.98 32.86
C PHE A 58 -12.34 -22.04 32.64
N ALA A 59 -13.34 -22.07 33.54
CA ALA A 59 -14.44 -23.02 33.43
C ALA A 59 -15.49 -22.57 32.40
N ASP A 60 -16.08 -23.53 31.70
CA ASP A 60 -17.25 -23.34 30.82
C ASP A 60 -17.08 -22.26 29.73
N VAL A 61 -15.84 -22.04 29.26
CA VAL A 61 -15.56 -21.10 28.14
C VAL A 61 -16.08 -21.70 26.84
N THR A 62 -16.80 -20.89 26.07
CA THR A 62 -17.24 -21.24 24.72
C THR A 62 -16.43 -20.47 23.67
N PHE A 63 -16.25 -21.04 22.46
CA PHE A 63 -15.42 -20.44 21.43
C PHE A 63 -16.20 -20.25 20.13
N ILE A 64 -16.02 -19.09 19.50
CA ILE A 64 -16.48 -18.82 18.14
C ILE A 64 -15.24 -18.54 17.28
N GLU A 65 -15.00 -19.40 16.29
CA GLU A 65 -13.87 -19.23 15.36
C GLU A 65 -14.31 -18.37 14.18
N LEU A 66 -13.55 -17.30 13.90
CA LEU A 66 -13.83 -16.35 12.85
C LEU A 66 -12.62 -16.21 11.92
N THR A 67 -12.87 -16.28 10.64
CA THR A 67 -11.91 -15.87 9.60
C THR A 67 -12.40 -14.57 8.99
N GLY A 68 -11.54 -13.57 8.86
CA GLY A 68 -11.92 -12.32 8.22
C GLY A 68 -12.54 -12.55 6.85
N ALA A 69 -13.64 -11.86 6.54
CA ALA A 69 -14.43 -12.07 5.34
C ALA A 69 -13.97 -11.18 4.17
N LEU A 70 -13.31 -10.07 4.47
CA LEU A 70 -12.87 -9.09 3.48
C LEU A 70 -11.35 -9.15 3.29
N GLY A 71 -10.89 -8.70 2.12
CA GLY A 71 -9.45 -8.61 1.82
C GLY A 71 -8.90 -9.76 0.99
N GLY A 72 -7.58 -9.86 0.96
CA GLY A 72 -6.84 -10.84 0.16
C GLY A 72 -5.91 -11.69 1.02
N THR A 73 -4.61 -11.39 0.95
CA THR A 73 -3.58 -12.04 1.79
C THR A 73 -3.71 -11.68 3.27
N THR A 74 -4.27 -10.51 3.57
CA THR A 74 -4.73 -10.12 4.91
C THR A 74 -6.23 -9.95 4.84
N ARG A 75 -6.94 -10.58 5.76
CA ARG A 75 -8.40 -10.55 5.86
C ARG A 75 -8.82 -9.73 7.07
N TYR A 76 -9.92 -9.04 6.96
CA TYR A 76 -10.49 -8.21 8.02
C TYR A 76 -11.98 -8.47 8.20
N LEU A 77 -12.51 -8.04 9.34
CA LEU A 77 -13.89 -8.28 9.73
C LEU A 77 -14.85 -7.48 8.84
N SER A 78 -15.93 -8.14 8.38
CA SER A 78 -17.07 -7.49 7.74
C SER A 78 -18.01 -6.90 8.81
N GLU A 79 -18.91 -6.00 8.40
CA GLU A 79 -19.95 -5.47 9.29
C GLU A 79 -20.82 -6.57 9.89
N GLU A 80 -21.19 -7.59 9.08
CA GLU A 80 -21.95 -8.74 9.56
C GLU A 80 -21.21 -9.53 10.65
N GLN A 81 -19.88 -9.66 10.53
CA GLN A 81 -19.05 -10.30 11.55
C GLN A 81 -18.91 -9.44 12.80
N LEU A 82 -18.80 -8.12 12.64
CA LEU A 82 -18.78 -7.18 13.74
C LEU A 82 -20.12 -7.19 14.50
N ASP A 83 -21.25 -7.24 13.80
CA ASP A 83 -22.58 -7.38 14.41
C ASP A 83 -22.74 -8.71 15.16
N LEU A 84 -22.21 -9.81 14.62
CA LEU A 84 -22.17 -11.11 15.29
C LEU A 84 -21.33 -11.05 16.58
N ILE A 85 -20.17 -10.39 16.54
CA ILE A 85 -19.28 -10.21 17.70
C ILE A 85 -20.02 -9.42 18.79
N GLU A 86 -20.59 -8.28 18.45
CA GLU A 86 -21.34 -7.43 19.39
C GLU A 86 -22.49 -8.20 20.07
N ALA A 87 -23.20 -9.05 19.30
CA ALA A 87 -24.37 -9.76 19.80
C ALA A 87 -24.05 -11.01 20.65
N LYS A 88 -22.89 -11.65 20.48
CA LYS A 88 -22.64 -13.01 21.01
C LYS A 88 -21.28 -13.23 21.67
N VAL A 89 -20.38 -12.28 21.62
CA VAL A 89 -19.00 -12.44 22.08
C VAL A 89 -18.74 -11.58 23.31
N ASP A 90 -18.12 -12.14 24.33
CA ASP A 90 -17.70 -11.41 25.53
C ASP A 90 -16.30 -10.82 25.38
N VAL A 91 -15.38 -11.52 24.71
CA VAL A 91 -14.01 -11.06 24.42
C VAL A 91 -13.48 -11.62 23.10
N LEU A 92 -12.52 -10.95 22.47
CA LEU A 92 -11.91 -11.39 21.22
C LEU A 92 -10.39 -11.53 21.33
N VAL A 93 -9.85 -12.62 20.76
CA VAL A 93 -8.41 -12.85 20.56
C VAL A 93 -8.15 -12.93 19.06
N GLY A 94 -7.33 -12.03 18.54
CA GLY A 94 -6.99 -11.94 17.11
C GLY A 94 -5.54 -12.32 16.78
N THR A 95 -5.31 -12.79 15.57
CA THR A 95 -3.99 -13.03 14.96
C THR A 95 -3.98 -12.62 13.51
N SER A 96 -2.82 -12.33 12.91
CA SER A 96 -1.53 -12.00 13.51
C SER A 96 -1.00 -10.70 12.90
N ALA A 97 -0.26 -9.92 13.67
CA ALA A 97 0.41 -8.71 13.23
C ALA A 97 1.89 -9.03 12.92
N ASP A 98 2.12 -9.59 11.73
CA ASP A 98 3.41 -10.10 11.23
C ASP A 98 3.96 -9.30 10.03
N CYS A 99 3.31 -8.20 9.69
CA CYS A 99 3.75 -7.24 8.67
C CYS A 99 3.06 -5.91 8.92
N GLY A 100 3.54 -4.81 8.36
CA GLY A 100 2.97 -3.48 8.62
C GLY A 100 1.48 -3.39 8.27
N SER A 101 1.09 -3.75 7.05
CA SER A 101 -0.33 -3.72 6.65
C SER A 101 -1.19 -4.70 7.47
N CYS A 102 -0.67 -5.89 7.80
CA CYS A 102 -1.42 -6.85 8.63
C CYS A 102 -1.66 -6.31 10.03
N THR A 103 -0.63 -5.69 10.63
CA THR A 103 -0.70 -5.02 11.93
C THR A 103 -1.76 -3.94 11.90
N SER A 104 -1.68 -3.02 10.96
CA SER A 104 -2.62 -1.93 10.85
C SER A 104 -4.07 -2.41 10.66
N TRP A 105 -4.32 -3.46 9.87
CA TRP A 105 -5.65 -4.01 9.69
C TRP A 105 -6.16 -4.77 10.91
N LEU A 106 -5.30 -5.57 11.56
CA LEU A 106 -5.67 -6.23 12.81
C LEU A 106 -6.05 -5.20 13.89
N ILE A 107 -5.20 -4.20 14.10
CA ILE A 107 -5.46 -3.16 15.11
C ILE A 107 -6.74 -2.36 14.78
N ARG A 108 -7.00 -2.05 13.51
CA ARG A 108 -8.27 -1.45 13.09
C ARG A 108 -9.46 -2.31 13.52
N ASP A 109 -9.40 -3.62 13.30
CA ASP A 109 -10.48 -4.53 13.67
C ASP A 109 -10.64 -4.61 15.19
N LEU A 110 -9.54 -4.65 15.95
CA LEU A 110 -9.60 -4.58 17.41
C LEU A 110 -10.26 -3.28 17.88
N CYS A 111 -9.92 -2.15 17.28
CA CYS A 111 -10.55 -0.86 17.60
C CYS A 111 -12.06 -0.85 17.32
N GLU A 112 -12.51 -1.44 16.21
CA GLU A 112 -13.94 -1.55 15.89
C GLU A 112 -14.68 -2.45 16.88
N VAL A 113 -14.07 -3.57 17.30
CA VAL A 113 -14.62 -4.48 18.29
C VAL A 113 -14.70 -3.80 19.67
N GLU A 114 -13.66 -3.09 20.08
CA GLU A 114 -13.64 -2.29 21.32
C GLU A 114 -14.74 -1.22 21.35
N ARG A 115 -14.97 -0.50 20.24
CA ARG A 115 -16.04 0.50 20.11
C ARG A 115 -17.43 -0.08 20.28
N ARG A 116 -17.61 -1.35 19.92
CA ARG A 116 -18.87 -2.10 20.09
C ARG A 116 -19.01 -2.72 21.50
N GLY A 117 -18.10 -2.35 22.41
CA GLY A 117 -18.17 -2.76 23.81
C GLY A 117 -17.62 -4.16 24.11
N VAL A 118 -16.90 -4.76 23.18
CA VAL A 118 -16.27 -6.09 23.34
C VAL A 118 -14.75 -5.93 23.50
N PRO A 119 -14.16 -6.36 24.64
CA PRO A 119 -12.71 -6.36 24.84
C PRO A 119 -11.98 -7.19 23.79
N ALA A 120 -10.92 -6.62 23.22
CA ALA A 120 -10.18 -7.28 22.15
C ALA A 120 -8.67 -7.19 22.34
N ILE A 121 -7.96 -8.28 22.05
CA ILE A 121 -6.49 -8.34 22.00
C ILE A 121 -6.03 -8.95 20.68
N GLY A 122 -4.77 -8.65 20.28
CA GLY A 122 -4.19 -9.24 19.08
C GLY A 122 -2.71 -9.53 19.25
N TYR A 123 -2.27 -10.72 18.83
CA TYR A 123 -0.85 -11.07 18.84
C TYR A 123 -0.08 -10.28 17.80
N THR A 124 0.93 -9.55 18.27
CA THR A 124 1.72 -8.61 17.48
C THR A 124 3.20 -8.88 17.70
N ALA A 125 3.97 -9.08 16.64
CA ALA A 125 5.41 -9.21 16.75
C ALA A 125 6.06 -7.88 17.20
N ALA A 126 7.06 -7.95 18.07
CA ALA A 126 7.68 -6.80 18.70
C ALA A 126 8.19 -5.74 17.72
N ILE A 127 8.64 -6.15 16.54
CA ILE A 127 9.08 -5.23 15.48
C ILE A 127 7.95 -4.32 14.95
N PHE A 128 6.68 -4.71 15.15
CA PHE A 128 5.49 -3.95 14.73
C PHE A 128 4.76 -3.25 15.89
N ASP A 129 5.35 -3.18 17.09
CA ASP A 129 4.73 -2.53 18.25
C ASP A 129 4.44 -1.03 17.99
N GLU A 130 5.39 -0.30 17.43
CA GLU A 130 5.19 1.13 17.10
C GLU A 130 4.09 1.32 16.05
N ASP A 131 4.05 0.49 15.01
CA ASP A 131 2.99 0.51 14.00
C ASP A 131 1.61 0.19 14.62
N ALA A 132 1.54 -0.81 15.50
CA ALA A 132 0.31 -1.16 16.21
C ALA A 132 -0.21 0.01 17.04
N ARG A 133 0.66 0.67 17.81
CA ARG A 133 0.32 1.83 18.63
C ARG A 133 -0.08 3.04 17.78
N PHE A 134 0.63 3.30 16.69
CA PHE A 134 0.27 4.34 15.73
C PHE A 134 -1.13 4.07 15.13
N SER A 135 -1.39 2.83 14.71
CA SER A 135 -2.68 2.43 14.17
C SER A 135 -3.80 2.56 15.21
N ALA A 136 -3.59 2.13 16.45
CA ALA A 136 -4.56 2.25 17.53
C ALA A 136 -4.94 3.72 17.80
N LYS A 137 -3.94 4.61 17.85
CA LYS A 137 -4.16 6.05 17.97
C LYS A 137 -4.94 6.61 16.78
N THR A 138 -4.57 6.20 15.56
CA THR A 138 -5.21 6.64 14.32
C THR A 138 -6.69 6.25 14.26
N PHE A 139 -7.03 5.05 14.77
CA PHE A 139 -8.41 4.56 14.83
C PHE A 139 -9.17 4.97 16.10
N GLY A 140 -8.61 5.87 16.90
CA GLY A 140 -9.30 6.50 18.03
C GLY A 140 -9.46 5.64 19.28
N VAL A 141 -8.80 4.46 19.36
CA VAL A 141 -8.73 3.62 20.56
C VAL A 141 -7.25 3.38 20.90
N PRO A 142 -6.54 4.41 21.37
CA PRO A 142 -5.08 4.32 21.61
C PRO A 142 -4.70 3.27 22.66
N GLU A 143 -5.66 2.81 23.47
CA GLU A 143 -5.52 1.73 24.42
C GLU A 143 -5.82 0.34 23.83
N ALA A 144 -6.18 0.23 22.54
CA ALA A 144 -6.34 -1.08 21.90
C ALA A 144 -5.05 -1.89 22.00
N CYS A 145 -5.18 -3.17 22.38
CA CYS A 145 -4.08 -3.92 22.93
C CYS A 145 -3.46 -4.94 22.01
N PRO A 146 -2.26 -4.67 21.55
CA PRO A 146 -1.40 -5.77 21.15
C PRO A 146 -0.93 -6.59 22.36
N VAL A 147 -0.92 -7.92 22.21
CA VAL A 147 -0.08 -8.83 23.01
C VAL A 147 1.23 -8.96 22.27
N ILE A 148 2.29 -8.45 22.86
CA ILE A 148 3.58 -8.42 22.19
C ILE A 148 4.27 -9.78 22.31
N VAL A 149 4.56 -10.38 21.14
CA VAL A 149 5.40 -11.58 21.05
C VAL A 149 6.77 -11.22 20.49
N PRO A 150 7.83 -11.97 20.84
CA PRO A 150 9.21 -11.56 20.54
C PRO A 150 9.53 -11.56 19.05
N ASP A 151 8.82 -12.34 18.22
CA ASP A 151 9.09 -12.50 16.79
C ASP A 151 7.79 -12.74 16.01
N CYS A 152 7.87 -12.65 14.67
CA CYS A 152 6.77 -13.00 13.78
C CYS A 152 6.43 -14.50 13.86
N PHE A 153 5.17 -14.87 13.67
CA PHE A 153 4.78 -16.27 13.51
C PHE A 153 5.19 -16.83 12.15
N SER A 154 5.34 -15.96 11.16
CA SER A 154 5.82 -16.33 9.84
C SER A 154 7.19 -17.00 9.90
N ASN A 155 7.39 -18.10 9.14
CA ASN A 155 8.63 -18.89 9.09
C ASN A 155 9.03 -19.57 10.43
N LYS A 156 8.10 -19.73 11.37
CA LYS A 156 8.30 -20.47 12.61
C LYS A 156 7.63 -21.84 12.57
N SER A 157 8.19 -22.78 13.34
CA SER A 157 7.55 -24.06 13.59
C SER A 157 6.37 -23.91 14.56
N THR A 158 5.44 -24.84 14.53
CA THR A 158 4.30 -24.89 15.47
C THR A 158 4.76 -24.85 16.93
N ASP A 159 5.87 -25.52 17.28
CA ASP A 159 6.39 -25.53 18.66
C ASP A 159 6.92 -24.15 19.09
N GLU A 160 7.62 -23.41 18.21
CA GLU A 160 8.07 -22.04 18.48
C GLU A 160 6.88 -21.10 18.68
N ILE A 161 5.84 -21.23 17.85
CA ILE A 161 4.61 -20.43 17.96
C ILE A 161 3.90 -20.72 19.28
N ARG A 162 3.71 -21.98 19.61
CA ARG A 162 3.08 -22.40 20.87
C ARG A 162 3.84 -21.83 22.06
N LYS A 163 5.18 -21.89 22.04
CA LYS A 163 6.00 -21.29 23.08
C LYS A 163 5.79 -19.78 23.22
N MET A 164 5.75 -19.03 22.12
CA MET A 164 5.49 -17.58 22.16
C MET A 164 4.12 -17.25 22.77
N VAL A 165 3.10 -18.07 22.47
CA VAL A 165 1.76 -17.91 23.05
C VAL A 165 1.78 -18.28 24.54
N ASP A 166 2.47 -19.38 24.95
CA ASP A 166 2.61 -19.77 26.35
C ASP A 166 3.27 -18.67 27.17
N ASP A 167 4.39 -18.11 26.66
CA ASP A 167 5.17 -17.08 27.35
C ASP A 167 4.38 -15.76 27.52
N SER A 168 3.45 -15.45 26.62
CA SER A 168 2.63 -14.21 26.64
C SER A 168 1.21 -14.42 27.22
N PHE A 169 0.82 -15.65 27.59
CA PHE A 169 -0.54 -15.96 27.99
C PHE A 169 -1.03 -15.20 29.22
N ALA A 170 -0.15 -15.03 30.23
CA ALA A 170 -0.50 -14.28 31.43
C ALA A 170 -0.83 -12.81 31.13
N GLU A 171 -0.09 -12.19 30.21
CA GLU A 171 -0.35 -10.85 29.72
C GLU A 171 -1.69 -10.81 28.95
N ALA A 172 -1.92 -11.74 28.03
CA ALA A 172 -3.15 -11.84 27.27
C ALA A 172 -4.40 -11.92 28.18
N VAL A 173 -4.34 -12.76 29.24
CA VAL A 173 -5.41 -12.83 30.24
C VAL A 173 -5.60 -11.51 30.96
N THR A 174 -4.53 -10.88 31.42
CA THR A 174 -4.59 -9.58 32.11
C THR A 174 -5.24 -8.52 31.24
N LEU A 175 -4.86 -8.45 29.96
CA LEU A 175 -5.40 -7.51 29.00
C LEU A 175 -6.90 -7.74 28.69
N LEU A 176 -7.40 -8.96 28.82
CA LEU A 176 -8.81 -9.31 28.62
C LEU A 176 -9.68 -9.13 29.88
N THR A 177 -9.08 -9.16 31.09
CA THR A 177 -9.84 -9.24 32.34
C THR A 177 -9.63 -8.09 33.31
N THR A 178 -8.73 -7.15 33.01
CA THR A 178 -8.44 -6.00 33.86
C THR A 178 -8.85 -4.72 33.17
N ASP A 179 -9.74 -3.94 33.81
CA ASP A 179 -10.12 -2.63 33.32
C ASP A 179 -8.91 -1.70 33.19
N ARG A 180 -8.84 -1.04 32.08
CA ARG A 180 -7.77 -0.08 31.79
C ARG A 180 -8.18 1.32 32.22
N ALA A 181 -7.96 1.64 33.46
CA ALA A 181 -7.90 3.01 33.88
C ALA A 181 -6.55 3.58 33.45
N VAL A 182 -6.54 4.28 32.33
CA VAL A 182 -5.42 5.10 31.88
C VAL A 182 -4.09 4.34 31.74
N PHE A 183 -3.88 3.67 30.59
CA PHE A 183 -2.51 3.47 30.15
C PHE A 183 -1.87 4.85 29.96
N GLU A 184 -0.66 5.04 30.48
CA GLU A 184 0.13 6.22 30.21
C GLU A 184 0.11 6.51 28.72
N VAL A 185 -0.21 7.75 28.37
CA VAL A 185 -0.09 8.22 26.99
C VAL A 185 1.33 7.88 26.57
N LEU A 186 1.45 6.94 25.61
CA LEU A 186 2.74 6.56 25.11
C LEU A 186 3.52 7.79 24.69
N PRO A 187 4.83 7.86 24.95
CA PRO A 187 5.64 8.96 24.51
C PRO A 187 5.38 9.19 23.02
N GLU A 188 5.23 10.44 22.63
CA GLU A 188 5.20 10.82 21.22
C GLU A 188 6.34 10.06 20.53
N PHE A 189 6.05 9.41 19.41
CA PHE A 189 7.05 8.67 18.65
C PHE A 189 8.29 9.56 18.49
N ALA A 190 9.41 9.18 19.07
CA ALA A 190 10.60 10.03 19.15
C ALA A 190 11.13 10.45 17.76
N SER A 191 10.79 9.68 16.74
CA SER A 191 11.17 9.88 15.34
C SER A 191 10.09 10.53 14.45
N MET A 192 8.89 10.78 15.00
CA MET A 192 7.78 11.36 14.23
C MET A 192 7.24 12.58 14.97
N ARG A 193 7.64 13.76 14.54
CA ARG A 193 7.16 15.01 15.11
C ARG A 193 6.07 15.60 14.23
N LEU A 194 4.85 15.68 14.78
CA LEU A 194 3.79 16.47 14.20
C LEU A 194 4.01 17.93 14.61
N GLU A 195 3.95 18.83 13.64
CA GLU A 195 4.07 20.26 13.86
C GLU A 195 2.81 20.94 13.34
N SER A 196 2.06 21.57 14.22
CA SER A 196 0.79 22.21 13.87
C SER A 196 0.93 23.64 13.37
N ALA A 197 2.08 24.30 13.61
CA ALA A 197 2.31 25.65 13.15
C ALA A 197 2.19 25.75 11.62
N PRO A 198 1.48 26.74 11.07
CA PRO A 198 1.30 26.89 9.62
C PRO A 198 2.61 27.22 8.88
N GLU A 199 3.56 27.80 9.58
CA GLU A 199 4.89 28.18 9.08
C GLU A 199 5.98 27.74 10.04
N LEU A 200 7.14 27.41 9.49
CA LEU A 200 8.35 27.08 10.23
C LEU A 200 9.39 28.18 10.04
N HIS A 201 10.05 28.55 11.14
CA HIS A 201 11.05 29.60 11.16
C HIS A 201 12.44 29.02 11.46
N PHE A 202 13.44 29.49 10.73
CA PHE A 202 14.84 29.13 10.85
C PHE A 202 15.66 30.40 11.00
N ASP A 203 16.13 30.63 12.21
CA ASP A 203 16.94 31.80 12.55
C ASP A 203 18.42 31.39 12.55
N ALA A 204 19.19 32.02 11.67
CA ALA A 204 20.60 31.78 11.51
C ALA A 204 21.31 33.06 11.02
N PRO A 205 22.65 33.15 11.16
CA PRO A 205 23.42 34.35 10.78
C PRO A 205 23.21 34.75 9.31
N ASP A 206 23.07 33.78 8.42
CA ASP A 206 22.79 34.04 7.01
C ASP A 206 21.80 33.02 6.42
N LEU A 207 21.48 33.17 5.11
CA LEU A 207 20.48 32.35 4.45
C LEU A 207 20.95 30.91 4.20
N LEU A 208 22.25 30.69 4.00
CA LEU A 208 22.81 29.34 3.79
C LEU A 208 22.78 28.55 5.09
N ASP A 209 23.17 29.18 6.21
CA ASP A 209 23.07 28.56 7.53
C ASP A 209 21.61 28.22 7.89
N ALA A 210 20.65 29.11 7.55
CA ALA A 210 19.22 28.84 7.73
C ALA A 210 18.71 27.68 6.84
N PHE A 211 19.27 27.54 5.65
CA PHE A 211 18.97 26.42 4.75
C PHE A 211 19.52 25.12 5.31
N ASP A 212 20.76 25.10 5.79
CA ASP A 212 21.37 23.91 6.39
C ASP A 212 20.65 23.48 7.66
N GLU A 213 20.18 24.44 8.48
CA GLU A 213 19.35 24.14 9.65
C GLU A 213 18.01 23.51 9.26
N MET A 214 17.35 24.00 8.20
CA MET A 214 16.15 23.39 7.65
C MET A 214 16.41 21.93 7.23
N GLN A 215 17.49 21.66 6.47
CA GLN A 215 17.83 20.29 6.05
C GLN A 215 18.01 19.37 7.25
N ARG A 216 18.83 19.80 8.24
CA ARG A 216 19.09 19.00 9.46
C ARG A 216 17.79 18.72 10.24
N ARG A 217 16.96 19.74 10.47
CA ARG A 217 15.69 19.61 11.19
C ARG A 217 14.72 18.69 10.45
N PHE A 218 14.63 18.77 9.11
CA PHE A 218 13.73 17.94 8.33
C PHE A 218 14.16 16.47 8.35
N ILE A 219 15.45 16.18 8.26
CA ILE A 219 15.98 14.81 8.42
C ILE A 219 15.69 14.30 9.83
N ALA A 220 15.98 15.08 10.87
CA ALA A 220 15.79 14.68 12.27
C ALA A 220 14.32 14.42 12.64
N ASN A 221 13.38 15.10 11.97
CA ASN A 221 11.93 14.94 12.20
C ASN A 221 11.27 13.91 11.25
N GLY A 222 12.02 13.27 10.35
CA GLY A 222 11.46 12.33 9.37
C GLY A 222 10.71 12.99 8.21
N TRP A 223 10.84 14.29 7.99
CA TRP A 223 10.12 15.05 6.94
C TRP A 223 10.86 15.11 5.60
N SER A 224 12.00 14.46 5.50
CA SER A 224 12.84 14.39 4.31
C SER A 224 12.99 12.95 3.84
N ASP A 225 13.07 12.76 2.52
CA ASP A 225 13.43 11.50 1.86
C ASP A 225 14.94 11.20 1.91
N GLY A 226 15.71 11.99 2.65
CA GLY A 226 17.17 11.86 2.78
C GLY A 226 17.97 12.63 1.73
N MET A 227 17.31 13.23 0.72
CA MET A 227 17.95 14.05 -0.29
C MET A 227 17.72 15.55 -0.02
N PRO A 228 18.58 16.46 -0.53
CA PRO A 228 18.40 17.89 -0.37
C PRO A 228 17.02 18.36 -0.85
N LEU A 229 16.39 19.23 -0.08
CA LEU A 229 15.04 19.74 -0.32
C LEU A 229 15.09 21.19 -0.80
N VAL A 230 14.21 21.56 -1.72
CA VAL A 230 13.99 22.96 -2.06
C VAL A 230 13.12 23.61 -0.98
N PRO A 231 13.52 24.73 -0.36
CA PRO A 231 12.71 25.39 0.66
C PRO A 231 11.33 25.79 0.14
N PRO A 232 10.23 25.31 0.75
CA PRO A 232 8.86 25.64 0.37
C PRO A 232 8.48 27.03 0.91
N THR A 233 9.11 28.08 0.38
CA THR A 233 8.81 29.46 0.73
C THR A 233 7.39 29.83 0.34
N ARG A 234 6.77 30.77 1.08
CA ARG A 234 5.41 31.23 0.81
C ARG A 234 5.19 31.60 -0.67
N ALA A 235 6.16 32.31 -1.27
CA ALA A 235 6.08 32.71 -2.67
C ALA A 235 6.02 31.51 -3.64
N LYS A 236 6.86 30.48 -3.43
CA LYS A 236 6.85 29.28 -4.25
C LYS A 236 5.58 28.47 -4.07
N VAL A 237 5.13 28.28 -2.82
CA VAL A 237 3.89 27.56 -2.52
C VAL A 237 2.68 28.26 -3.12
N ASN A 238 2.58 29.59 -3.00
CA ASN A 238 1.52 30.37 -3.61
C ASN A 238 1.51 30.27 -5.15
N ALA A 239 2.67 30.20 -5.79
CA ALA A 239 2.74 29.98 -7.24
C ALA A 239 2.19 28.59 -7.65
N MET A 240 2.48 27.54 -6.86
CA MET A 240 1.91 26.21 -7.06
C MET A 240 0.39 26.22 -6.86
N ILE A 241 -0.10 26.89 -5.78
CA ILE A 241 -1.54 27.01 -5.48
C ILE A 241 -2.25 27.74 -6.65
N ALA A 242 -1.69 28.84 -7.13
CA ALA A 242 -2.26 29.58 -8.25
C ALA A 242 -2.37 28.73 -9.53
N ALA A 243 -1.39 27.87 -9.79
CA ALA A 243 -1.40 26.97 -10.94
C ALA A 243 -2.39 25.79 -10.79
N SER A 244 -2.89 25.52 -9.58
CA SER A 244 -3.90 24.48 -9.34
C SER A 244 -5.32 24.91 -9.72
N GLY A 245 -5.59 26.22 -9.79
CA GLY A 245 -6.93 26.77 -9.92
C GLY A 245 -7.82 26.60 -8.66
N LEU A 246 -7.26 26.13 -7.55
CA LEU A 246 -7.95 25.88 -6.29
C LEU A 246 -7.43 26.80 -5.17
N GLU A 247 -8.20 26.95 -4.10
CA GLU A 247 -7.74 27.64 -2.90
C GLU A 247 -6.76 26.76 -2.10
N GLY A 248 -5.84 27.41 -1.37
CA GLY A 248 -4.80 26.70 -0.63
C GLY A 248 -5.30 25.80 0.50
N ASP A 249 -6.44 26.11 1.10
CA ASP A 249 -7.11 25.33 2.15
C ASP A 249 -8.09 24.28 1.60
N HIS A 250 -8.31 24.25 0.29
CA HIS A 250 -9.12 23.21 -0.34
C HIS A 250 -8.59 21.82 0.03
N VAL A 251 -9.45 20.99 0.63
CA VAL A 251 -9.11 19.63 1.06
C VAL A 251 -9.24 18.67 -0.12
N VAL A 252 -8.13 18.07 -0.52
CA VAL A 252 -8.08 17.04 -1.57
C VAL A 252 -8.52 15.68 -1.02
N GLY A 253 -8.16 15.37 0.21
CA GLY A 253 -8.57 14.16 0.91
C GLY A 253 -7.73 13.87 2.16
N ASP A 254 -8.03 12.72 2.78
CA ASP A 254 -7.30 12.22 3.93
C ASP A 254 -6.36 11.09 3.50
N PHE A 255 -5.08 11.27 3.71
CA PHE A 255 -4.05 10.37 3.20
C PHE A 255 -3.66 9.31 4.23
N ALA A 256 -3.99 8.05 3.96
CA ALA A 256 -3.48 6.94 4.75
C ALA A 256 -1.93 6.85 4.64
N PRO A 257 -1.22 6.26 5.65
CA PRO A 257 -1.77 5.52 6.78
C PRO A 257 -2.20 6.38 7.99
N GLY A 258 -1.69 7.58 8.13
CA GLY A 258 -1.97 8.45 9.28
C GLY A 258 -3.18 9.37 9.11
N PHE A 259 -3.87 9.30 7.97
CA PHE A 259 -5.05 10.11 7.65
C PHE A 259 -4.81 11.62 7.84
N GLY A 260 -3.62 12.08 7.44
CA GLY A 260 -3.33 13.50 7.41
C GLY A 260 -4.21 14.23 6.39
N VAL A 261 -4.76 15.38 6.80
CA VAL A 261 -5.63 16.19 5.94
C VAL A 261 -4.79 16.87 4.85
N GLY A 262 -4.90 16.35 3.62
CA GLY A 262 -4.19 16.85 2.45
C GLY A 262 -4.87 18.07 1.86
N THR A 263 -4.43 19.26 2.23
CA THR A 263 -4.84 20.49 1.56
C THR A 263 -3.96 20.78 0.35
N VAL A 264 -4.46 21.57 -0.60
CA VAL A 264 -3.68 22.04 -1.76
C VAL A 264 -2.37 22.70 -1.31
N SER A 265 -2.39 23.47 -0.22
CA SER A 265 -1.19 24.11 0.35
C SER A 265 -0.15 23.08 0.85
N LYS A 266 -0.59 22.01 1.53
CA LYS A 266 0.31 20.95 2.01
C LYS A 266 0.92 20.15 0.85
N ILE A 267 0.10 19.81 -0.15
CA ILE A 267 0.55 19.14 -1.37
C ILE A 267 1.55 20.02 -2.13
N ALA A 268 1.23 21.30 -2.31
CA ALA A 268 2.10 22.28 -2.97
C ALA A 268 3.45 22.46 -2.26
N ALA A 269 3.45 22.50 -0.92
CA ALA A 269 4.69 22.61 -0.14
C ALA A 269 5.62 21.41 -0.39
N ASN A 270 5.08 20.19 -0.38
CA ASN A 270 5.85 18.97 -0.67
C ASN A 270 6.32 18.92 -2.14
N ALA A 271 5.49 19.37 -3.07
CA ALA A 271 5.87 19.46 -4.49
C ALA A 271 7.04 20.45 -4.70
N VAL A 272 7.01 21.61 -4.03
CA VAL A 272 8.14 22.55 -4.02
C VAL A 272 9.40 21.89 -3.45
N MET A 273 9.28 21.17 -2.33
CA MET A 273 10.40 20.45 -1.71
C MET A 273 11.05 19.45 -2.67
N ALA A 274 10.25 18.78 -3.50
CA ALA A 274 10.71 17.86 -4.54
C ALA A 274 11.39 18.55 -5.73
N GLY A 275 11.26 19.88 -5.87
CA GLY A 275 11.76 20.65 -7.01
C GLY A 275 10.75 20.81 -8.15
N CYS A 276 9.47 20.57 -7.93
CA CYS A 276 8.41 20.79 -8.90
C CYS A 276 8.22 22.27 -9.21
N ARG A 277 7.82 22.54 -10.46
CA ARG A 277 7.47 23.89 -10.94
C ARG A 277 5.94 24.04 -10.98
N PRO A 278 5.40 25.28 -10.95
CA PRO A 278 3.96 25.53 -10.89
C PRO A 278 3.14 24.79 -11.95
N GLU A 279 3.62 24.72 -13.18
CA GLU A 279 2.93 24.04 -14.30
C GLU A 279 2.73 22.54 -14.10
N THR A 280 3.41 21.90 -13.14
CA THR A 280 3.23 20.50 -12.81
C THR A 280 2.07 20.24 -11.82
N MET A 281 1.54 21.30 -11.20
CA MET A 281 0.53 21.15 -10.12
C MET A 281 -0.75 20.45 -10.58
N PRO A 282 -1.30 20.66 -11.78
CA PRO A 282 -2.46 19.89 -12.25
C PRO A 282 -2.19 18.38 -12.35
N VAL A 283 -0.98 17.98 -12.77
CA VAL A 283 -0.55 16.57 -12.81
C VAL A 283 -0.48 16.00 -11.40
N ILE A 284 0.08 16.75 -10.45
CA ILE A 284 0.20 16.33 -9.05
C ILE A 284 -1.19 16.15 -8.41
N LEU A 285 -2.14 17.03 -8.65
CA LEU A 285 -3.50 16.88 -8.12
C LEU A 285 -4.22 15.68 -8.71
N ALA A 286 -4.14 15.45 -10.02
CA ALA A 286 -4.70 14.24 -10.65
C ALA A 286 -4.03 12.95 -10.10
N MET A 287 -2.72 12.99 -9.83
CA MET A 287 -2.01 11.91 -9.15
C MET A 287 -2.57 11.66 -7.74
N MET A 288 -2.89 12.71 -6.98
CA MET A 288 -3.53 12.56 -5.67
C MET A 288 -4.94 11.96 -5.79
N GLU A 289 -5.72 12.36 -6.79
CA GLU A 289 -7.03 11.73 -7.06
C GLU A 289 -6.88 10.23 -7.36
N CYS A 290 -5.81 9.80 -8.05
CA CYS A 290 -5.52 8.37 -8.26
C CYS A 290 -5.17 7.67 -6.94
N ILE A 291 -4.29 8.25 -6.14
CA ILE A 291 -3.81 7.68 -4.87
C ILE A 291 -4.95 7.52 -3.85
N LEU A 292 -5.89 8.43 -3.85
CA LEU A 292 -7.04 8.42 -2.95
C LEU A 292 -8.20 7.53 -3.44
N ASP A 293 -8.11 7.01 -4.67
CA ASP A 293 -9.12 6.08 -5.17
C ASP A 293 -9.08 4.78 -4.35
N PRO A 294 -10.23 4.32 -3.80
CA PRO A 294 -10.28 3.13 -2.96
C PRO A 294 -9.66 1.88 -3.60
N SER A 295 -9.72 1.75 -4.93
CA SER A 295 -9.18 0.60 -5.65
C SER A 295 -7.64 0.51 -5.65
N ILE A 296 -6.94 1.61 -5.35
CA ILE A 296 -5.49 1.63 -5.22
C ILE A 296 -4.99 0.97 -3.92
N GLY A 297 -5.84 0.93 -2.90
CA GLY A 297 -5.50 0.32 -1.61
C GLY A 297 -4.39 1.01 -0.84
N LEU A 298 -4.38 2.33 -0.86
CA LEU A 298 -3.31 3.19 -0.31
C LEU A 298 -2.77 2.71 1.05
N ARG A 299 -3.64 2.46 2.01
CA ARG A 299 -3.24 2.03 3.36
C ARG A 299 -2.47 0.72 3.33
N THR A 300 -2.87 -0.23 2.50
CA THR A 300 -2.26 -1.56 2.44
C THR A 300 -0.82 -1.50 1.94
N TRP A 301 -0.57 -0.81 0.82
CA TRP A 301 0.78 -0.77 0.28
C TRP A 301 1.69 0.23 1.00
N ALA A 302 1.14 1.33 1.53
CA ALA A 302 1.93 2.35 2.23
C ALA A 302 2.53 1.85 3.56
N MET A 303 1.96 0.80 4.15
CA MET A 303 2.43 0.17 5.39
C MET A 303 3.04 -1.22 5.18
N SER A 304 3.10 -1.69 3.93
CA SER A 304 3.56 -3.04 3.61
C SER A 304 5.03 -3.26 3.97
N THR A 305 5.38 -4.50 4.32
CA THR A 305 6.77 -4.97 4.36
C THR A 305 7.34 -5.27 2.98
N GLY A 306 6.51 -5.23 1.94
CA GLY A 306 6.92 -5.42 0.55
C GLY A 306 7.44 -4.14 -0.10
N PRO A 307 8.29 -4.27 -1.15
CA PRO A 307 8.95 -3.14 -1.83
C PRO A 307 8.01 -2.43 -2.82
N GLN A 308 6.75 -2.27 -2.47
CA GLN A 308 5.76 -1.63 -3.33
C GLN A 308 6.05 -0.13 -3.46
N ALA A 309 6.07 0.35 -4.70
CA ALA A 309 6.31 1.76 -4.98
C ALA A 309 5.39 2.27 -6.10
N PRO A 310 4.79 3.45 -5.96
CA PRO A 310 3.93 4.01 -7.01
C PRO A 310 4.72 4.29 -8.30
N LEU A 311 4.19 3.81 -9.41
CA LEU A 311 4.59 4.16 -10.77
C LEU A 311 3.55 5.12 -11.34
N VAL A 312 3.99 6.31 -11.72
CA VAL A 312 3.16 7.39 -12.27
C VAL A 312 3.35 7.45 -13.79
N LEU A 313 2.25 7.36 -14.52
CA LEU A 313 2.23 7.36 -15.98
C LEU A 313 1.40 8.56 -16.46
N VAL A 314 2.00 9.42 -17.26
CA VAL A 314 1.33 10.61 -17.82
C VAL A 314 1.12 10.43 -19.32
N SER A 315 -0.12 10.54 -19.79
CA SER A 315 -0.49 10.45 -21.20
C SER A 315 -1.23 11.73 -21.61
N GLY A 316 -0.92 12.27 -22.77
CA GLY A 316 -1.59 13.43 -23.34
C GLY A 316 -0.72 14.67 -23.51
N PRO A 317 -1.31 15.73 -24.10
CA PRO A 317 -0.60 16.94 -24.49
C PRO A 317 0.18 17.63 -23.36
N ILE A 318 -0.27 17.50 -22.12
CA ILE A 318 0.38 18.11 -20.97
C ILE A 318 1.83 17.67 -20.79
N ALA A 319 2.16 16.44 -21.22
CA ALA A 319 3.53 15.94 -21.09
C ALA A 319 4.54 16.82 -21.85
N ASP A 320 4.16 17.27 -23.03
CA ASP A 320 4.98 18.21 -23.83
C ASP A 320 4.99 19.61 -23.24
N GLU A 321 3.83 20.10 -22.83
CA GLU A 321 3.67 21.45 -22.30
C GLU A 321 4.53 21.71 -21.06
N ILE A 322 4.64 20.72 -20.16
CA ILE A 322 5.47 20.83 -18.94
C ILE A 322 6.90 20.32 -19.14
N GLY A 323 7.22 19.80 -20.34
CA GLY A 323 8.55 19.34 -20.70
C GLY A 323 8.94 18.00 -20.07
N MET A 324 8.02 17.04 -19.98
CA MET A 324 8.35 15.66 -19.56
C MET A 324 9.15 14.93 -20.63
N ASN A 325 10.12 14.16 -20.19
CA ASN A 325 10.84 13.23 -21.05
C ASN A 325 10.04 11.95 -21.27
N ARG A 326 9.79 11.61 -22.54
CA ARG A 326 9.13 10.36 -22.97
C ARG A 326 10.07 9.41 -23.71
N GLY A 327 11.29 9.89 -24.02
CA GLY A 327 12.28 9.20 -24.83
C GLY A 327 13.34 8.46 -24.01
N ILE A 328 14.59 8.52 -24.46
CA ILE A 328 15.72 7.86 -23.79
C ILE A 328 15.83 8.31 -22.33
N CYS A 329 16.11 7.35 -21.41
CA CYS A 329 16.18 7.60 -19.96
C CYS A 329 14.88 8.23 -19.39
N ALA A 330 13.70 7.80 -19.85
CA ALA A 330 12.41 8.36 -19.44
C ALA A 330 12.18 8.35 -17.91
N LEU A 331 12.64 7.31 -17.21
CA LEU A 331 12.59 7.24 -15.74
C LEU A 331 13.65 8.10 -15.04
N GLY A 332 14.62 8.63 -15.79
CA GLY A 332 15.76 9.35 -15.22
C GLY A 332 16.91 8.42 -14.81
N PRO A 333 17.90 8.90 -14.03
CA PRO A 333 18.09 10.31 -13.70
C PRO A 333 18.67 11.11 -14.86
N GLY A 334 18.62 12.42 -14.73
CA GLY A 334 19.30 13.35 -15.63
C GLY A 334 18.48 14.62 -15.91
N SER A 335 19.15 15.61 -16.48
CA SER A 335 18.54 16.93 -16.76
C SER A 335 17.33 16.85 -17.71
N ILE A 336 17.37 15.92 -18.68
CA ILE A 336 16.26 15.72 -19.63
C ILE A 336 15.01 15.13 -18.97
N SER A 337 15.14 14.45 -17.82
CA SER A 337 14.04 13.83 -17.06
C SER A 337 13.76 14.57 -15.75
N ALA A 338 14.23 15.79 -15.58
CA ALA A 338 14.11 16.54 -14.34
C ALA A 338 12.65 16.71 -13.89
N VAL A 339 11.72 16.94 -14.83
CA VAL A 339 10.29 17.07 -14.54
C VAL A 339 9.71 15.74 -14.07
N ASN A 340 10.02 14.64 -14.76
CA ASN A 340 9.58 13.29 -14.39
C ASN A 340 10.04 12.93 -12.95
N VAL A 341 11.33 13.14 -12.68
CA VAL A 341 11.93 12.88 -11.37
C VAL A 341 11.28 13.72 -10.27
N ALA A 342 11.04 15.01 -10.52
CA ALA A 342 10.44 15.91 -9.53
C ALA A 342 9.00 15.48 -9.19
N ILE A 343 8.17 15.11 -10.19
CA ILE A 343 6.79 14.65 -9.97
C ILE A 343 6.78 13.35 -9.15
N GLY A 344 7.58 12.34 -9.53
CA GLY A 344 7.64 11.10 -8.78
C GLY A 344 8.14 11.29 -7.34
N ARG A 345 9.15 12.17 -7.14
CA ARG A 345 9.65 12.52 -5.81
C ARG A 345 8.63 13.28 -4.96
N ALA A 346 7.81 14.15 -5.59
CA ALA A 346 6.74 14.85 -4.90
C ALA A 346 5.75 13.87 -4.26
N LEU A 347 5.41 12.78 -4.96
CA LEU A 347 4.55 11.74 -4.40
C LEU A 347 5.14 11.14 -3.13
N ARG A 348 6.44 10.79 -3.12
CA ARG A 348 7.08 10.25 -1.91
C ARG A 348 7.01 11.22 -0.74
N LEU A 349 7.35 12.49 -0.96
CA LEU A 349 7.31 13.50 0.10
C LEU A 349 5.87 13.76 0.60
N ILE A 350 4.89 13.76 -0.30
CA ILE A 350 3.47 13.86 0.09
C ILE A 350 3.06 12.64 0.95
N MET A 351 3.43 11.45 0.55
CA MET A 351 3.13 10.24 1.33
C MET A 351 3.76 10.30 2.74
N MET A 352 4.99 10.80 2.85
CA MET A 352 5.64 10.97 4.15
C MET A 352 4.98 12.05 4.99
N ASN A 353 4.81 13.25 4.47
CA ASN A 353 4.44 14.43 5.25
C ASN A 353 2.92 14.66 5.35
N VAL A 354 2.15 14.17 4.38
CA VAL A 354 0.69 14.26 4.39
C VAL A 354 0.09 12.92 4.78
N GLY A 355 0.55 11.82 4.20
CA GLY A 355 0.11 10.47 4.54
C GLY A 355 0.65 9.95 5.88
N LEU A 356 1.71 10.56 6.40
CA LEU A 356 2.43 10.13 7.60
C LEU A 356 2.99 8.70 7.45
N SER A 357 3.48 8.39 6.24
CA SER A 357 4.12 7.12 5.89
C SER A 357 5.63 7.20 6.15
N TYR A 358 6.02 6.99 7.41
CA TYR A 358 7.41 7.13 7.85
C TYR A 358 8.13 5.78 7.87
N PRO A 359 9.35 5.69 7.28
CA PRO A 359 10.17 4.48 7.34
C PRO A 359 10.42 4.01 8.77
N GLY A 360 10.16 2.71 9.02
CA GLY A 360 10.38 2.06 10.31
C GLY A 360 9.28 2.29 11.35
N ILE A 361 8.26 3.09 11.04
CA ILE A 361 7.10 3.31 11.93
C ILE A 361 5.81 2.86 11.23
N THR A 362 5.51 3.44 10.08
CA THR A 362 4.29 3.19 9.30
C THR A 362 4.59 2.72 7.88
N ASP A 363 5.77 2.95 7.35
CA ASP A 363 6.30 2.31 6.16
C ASP A 363 7.29 1.22 6.61
N MET A 364 6.82 -0.02 6.65
CA MET A 364 7.54 -1.17 7.22
C MET A 364 8.29 -1.99 6.17
N ASP A 365 8.58 -1.39 5.00
CA ASP A 365 9.32 -2.06 3.93
C ASP A 365 10.65 -2.64 4.44
N THR A 366 10.83 -3.95 4.26
CA THR A 366 11.94 -4.69 4.86
C THR A 366 13.31 -4.27 4.33
N ILE A 367 13.40 -3.97 3.02
CA ILE A 367 14.66 -3.57 2.37
C ILE A 367 14.50 -2.21 1.70
N GLY A 368 13.32 -1.94 1.14
CA GLY A 368 13.06 -0.78 0.31
C GLY A 368 13.36 -1.01 -1.17
N THR A 369 13.07 0.01 -1.96
CA THR A 369 13.34 0.02 -3.40
C THR A 369 13.71 1.41 -3.88
N PRO A 370 14.64 1.55 -4.83
CA PRO A 370 14.93 2.83 -5.47
C PRO A 370 13.73 3.48 -6.15
N MET A 371 12.72 2.71 -6.55
CA MET A 371 11.47 3.23 -7.13
C MET A 371 10.72 4.17 -6.17
N LYS A 372 10.88 4.00 -4.86
CA LYS A 372 10.28 4.91 -3.86
C LYS A 372 10.83 6.32 -3.90
N PHE A 373 12.05 6.54 -4.43
CA PHE A 373 12.57 7.90 -4.62
C PHE A 373 11.84 8.64 -5.72
N SER A 374 11.61 7.98 -6.86
CA SER A 374 10.83 8.51 -7.97
C SER A 374 10.60 7.43 -9.03
N ALA A 375 9.38 7.29 -9.51
CA ALA A 375 9.05 6.47 -10.67
C ALA A 375 7.91 7.16 -11.45
N CYS A 376 8.27 8.02 -12.40
CA CYS A 376 7.31 8.77 -13.21
C CYS A 376 7.77 8.84 -14.66
N VAL A 377 6.89 8.49 -15.60
CA VAL A 377 7.15 8.48 -17.04
C VAL A 377 6.02 9.14 -17.83
N ALA A 378 6.33 9.62 -19.03
CA ALA A 378 5.34 10.08 -20.00
C ALA A 378 5.26 9.14 -21.20
N GLU A 379 4.05 8.96 -21.76
CA GLU A 379 3.83 8.14 -22.93
C GLU A 379 4.54 8.71 -24.16
N ASN A 380 5.22 7.84 -24.92
CA ASN A 380 5.82 8.22 -26.19
C ASN A 380 4.79 8.07 -27.32
N GLU A 381 3.84 9.01 -27.37
CA GLU A 381 2.73 8.98 -28.32
C GLU A 381 3.15 9.09 -29.79
N GLU A 382 4.29 9.71 -30.08
CA GLU A 382 4.85 9.76 -31.43
C GLU A 382 5.32 8.39 -31.94
N ARG A 383 5.59 7.48 -31.03
CA ARG A 383 6.16 6.17 -31.31
C ARG A 383 5.22 5.01 -30.97
N THR A 384 4.08 5.28 -30.33
CA THR A 384 3.08 4.23 -30.12
C THR A 384 2.41 3.88 -31.44
N PRO A 385 2.36 2.59 -31.82
CA PRO A 385 1.66 2.17 -33.03
C PRO A 385 0.14 1.99 -32.84
N TRP A 386 -0.32 2.11 -31.60
CA TRP A 386 -1.72 1.98 -31.21
C TRP A 386 -2.31 3.32 -30.77
N GLU A 387 -3.60 3.34 -30.47
CA GLU A 387 -4.22 4.46 -29.78
C GLU A 387 -3.46 4.75 -28.47
N PRO A 388 -3.27 6.04 -28.11
CA PRO A 388 -2.65 6.40 -26.83
C PRO A 388 -3.29 5.71 -25.65
N TYR A 389 -2.51 5.45 -24.59
CA TYR A 389 -2.97 4.72 -23.41
C TYR A 389 -4.25 5.33 -22.84
N ARG A 390 -4.33 6.66 -22.70
CA ARG A 390 -5.53 7.35 -22.22
C ARG A 390 -6.78 7.07 -23.04
N VAL A 391 -6.63 6.96 -24.37
CA VAL A 391 -7.78 6.65 -25.26
C VAL A 391 -8.25 5.22 -25.01
N ARG A 392 -7.34 4.29 -24.86
CA ARG A 392 -7.64 2.89 -24.47
C ARG A 392 -8.28 2.79 -23.07
N GLN A 393 -8.07 3.79 -22.21
CA GLN A 393 -8.73 3.92 -20.90
C GLN A 393 -10.06 4.71 -20.96
N GLY A 394 -10.56 5.04 -22.18
CA GLY A 394 -11.86 5.67 -22.39
C GLY A 394 -11.86 7.22 -22.36
N PHE A 395 -10.70 7.86 -22.34
CA PHE A 395 -10.56 9.31 -22.44
C PHE A 395 -10.41 9.78 -23.89
N SER A 396 -10.64 11.06 -24.16
CA SER A 396 -10.49 11.61 -25.50
C SER A 396 -9.04 11.89 -25.88
N LEU A 397 -8.78 12.07 -27.20
CA LEU A 397 -7.44 12.47 -27.68
C LEU A 397 -6.98 13.84 -27.16
N THR A 398 -7.91 14.72 -26.82
CA THR A 398 -7.60 16.06 -26.29
C THR A 398 -7.38 16.08 -24.78
N ASP A 399 -7.75 15.02 -24.07
CA ASP A 399 -7.55 14.92 -22.64
C ASP A 399 -6.06 14.66 -22.33
N SER A 400 -5.68 15.00 -21.13
CA SER A 400 -4.45 14.52 -20.50
C SER A 400 -4.80 13.76 -19.25
N THR A 401 -4.07 12.68 -18.97
CA THR A 401 -4.36 11.80 -17.84
C THR A 401 -3.12 11.47 -17.02
N VAL A 402 -3.34 11.19 -15.75
CA VAL A 402 -2.39 10.48 -14.87
C VAL A 402 -2.95 9.09 -14.60
N THR A 403 -2.10 8.11 -14.70
CA THR A 403 -2.36 6.75 -14.20
C THR A 403 -1.36 6.42 -13.11
N VAL A 404 -1.85 5.83 -12.02
CA VAL A 404 -1.01 5.30 -10.94
C VAL A 404 -1.20 3.79 -10.85
N ASN A 405 -0.09 3.06 -10.84
CA ASN A 405 0.00 1.64 -10.52
C ASN A 405 1.04 1.50 -9.39
N VAL A 406 0.92 0.48 -8.52
CA VAL A 406 1.84 0.30 -7.39
C VAL A 406 2.46 -1.09 -7.45
N PRO A 407 3.45 -1.33 -8.32
CA PRO A 407 4.09 -2.62 -8.50
C PRO A 407 4.99 -3.01 -7.31
N TYR A 408 5.23 -4.32 -7.16
CA TYR A 408 6.24 -4.87 -6.24
C TYR A 408 7.67 -4.66 -6.75
N GLY A 409 7.83 -4.53 -8.05
CA GLY A 409 9.15 -4.35 -8.65
C GLY A 409 9.07 -4.23 -10.16
N MET A 410 10.23 -4.07 -10.75
CA MET A 410 10.41 -3.87 -12.18
C MET A 410 11.57 -4.72 -12.67
N THR A 411 11.37 -5.44 -13.78
CA THR A 411 12.40 -6.26 -14.41
C THR A 411 12.48 -6.00 -15.90
N GLU A 412 13.66 -6.21 -16.47
CA GLU A 412 13.88 -6.00 -17.89
C GLU A 412 13.26 -7.12 -18.72
N LEU A 413 12.63 -6.73 -19.84
CA LEU A 413 12.21 -7.58 -20.95
C LEU A 413 13.08 -7.25 -22.15
N PHE A 414 14.10 -8.05 -22.36
CA PHE A 414 15.13 -7.78 -23.36
C PHE A 414 14.98 -8.71 -24.57
N ASP A 415 14.98 -8.13 -25.77
CA ASP A 415 15.09 -8.85 -27.03
C ASP A 415 15.60 -7.94 -28.14
N PHE A 416 16.66 -8.36 -28.84
CA PHE A 416 17.24 -7.63 -29.97
C PHE A 416 17.13 -8.36 -31.31
N GLN A 417 16.57 -9.56 -31.32
CA GLN A 417 16.71 -10.44 -32.47
C GLN A 417 15.38 -10.81 -33.11
N ASN A 418 14.33 -10.94 -32.30
CA ASN A 418 13.08 -11.47 -32.79
C ASN A 418 12.21 -10.40 -33.43
N SER A 419 11.86 -10.61 -34.70
CA SER A 419 10.81 -9.89 -35.41
C SER A 419 9.49 -10.66 -35.43
N ASP A 420 9.44 -11.83 -34.79
CA ASP A 420 8.25 -12.65 -34.64
C ASP A 420 7.62 -12.38 -33.25
N PRO A 421 6.37 -11.88 -33.19
CA PRO A 421 5.69 -11.60 -31.93
C PRO A 421 5.53 -12.83 -31.03
N GLU A 422 5.35 -14.02 -31.59
CA GLU A 422 5.23 -15.26 -30.83
C GLU A 422 6.53 -15.62 -30.07
N LEU A 423 7.69 -15.39 -30.69
CA LEU A 423 8.98 -15.60 -30.05
C LEU A 423 9.28 -14.56 -28.97
N LEU A 424 8.89 -13.29 -29.18
CA LEU A 424 8.95 -12.26 -28.15
C LEU A 424 8.14 -12.67 -26.91
N ILE A 425 6.89 -13.10 -27.10
CA ILE A 425 6.02 -13.54 -26.02
C ILE A 425 6.58 -14.78 -25.31
N GLU A 426 7.16 -15.72 -26.03
CA GLU A 426 7.77 -16.92 -25.44
C GLU A 426 8.90 -16.52 -24.46
N GLY A 427 9.79 -15.62 -24.88
CA GLY A 427 10.84 -15.07 -24.01
C GLY A 427 10.27 -14.32 -22.81
N TRP A 428 9.27 -13.46 -23.02
CA TRP A 428 8.68 -12.64 -21.98
C TRP A 428 7.83 -13.44 -20.98
N SER A 429 7.15 -14.50 -21.43
CA SER A 429 6.35 -15.32 -20.52
C SER A 429 7.21 -16.04 -19.47
N THR A 430 8.44 -16.41 -19.82
CA THR A 430 9.41 -16.95 -18.87
C THR A 430 9.79 -15.91 -17.81
N LEU A 431 9.97 -14.65 -18.19
CA LEU A 431 10.30 -13.55 -17.28
C LEU A 431 9.09 -13.15 -16.41
N THR A 432 7.89 -13.10 -16.98
CA THR A 432 6.67 -12.78 -16.23
C THR A 432 6.31 -13.84 -15.19
N SER A 433 6.69 -15.11 -15.41
CA SER A 433 6.51 -16.15 -14.40
C SER A 433 7.48 -16.04 -13.21
N GLN A 434 8.56 -15.28 -13.32
CA GLN A 434 9.45 -14.99 -12.17
C GLN A 434 8.80 -14.14 -11.07
N ALA A 435 7.67 -13.50 -11.35
CA ALA A 435 6.87 -12.81 -10.33
C ALA A 435 6.30 -13.76 -9.24
N VAL A 436 6.47 -15.08 -9.37
CA VAL A 436 6.00 -16.12 -8.43
C VAL A 436 6.54 -15.93 -7.00
N GLY A 437 7.69 -15.31 -6.83
CA GLY A 437 8.21 -14.97 -5.50
C GLY A 437 7.44 -13.85 -4.79
N THR A 438 6.42 -13.25 -5.41
CA THR A 438 5.66 -12.13 -4.83
C THR A 438 4.27 -12.57 -4.37
N PRO A 439 3.66 -11.84 -3.42
CA PRO A 439 2.29 -12.10 -2.99
C PRO A 439 1.24 -11.96 -4.10
N ALA A 440 1.60 -11.31 -5.22
CA ALA A 440 0.71 -11.11 -6.35
C ALA A 440 0.48 -12.40 -7.15
N ALA A 441 1.49 -13.24 -7.26
CA ALA A 441 1.38 -14.50 -8.00
C ALA A 441 0.44 -15.46 -7.28
N GLY A 442 -0.62 -15.90 -7.95
CA GLY A 442 -1.61 -16.80 -7.38
C GLY A 442 -2.49 -16.20 -6.29
N ALA A 443 -2.35 -14.90 -5.99
CA ALA A 443 -3.18 -14.25 -4.99
C ALA A 443 -4.69 -14.35 -5.30
N TRP A 444 -5.06 -14.46 -6.55
CA TRP A 444 -6.44 -14.71 -6.96
C TRP A 444 -7.02 -16.03 -6.44
N LEU A 445 -6.16 -17.02 -6.15
CA LEU A 445 -6.54 -18.31 -5.59
C LEU A 445 -6.89 -18.25 -4.08
N ILE A 446 -6.52 -17.17 -3.38
CA ILE A 446 -6.81 -17.00 -1.95
C ILE A 446 -7.75 -15.83 -1.67
N LYS A 447 -8.25 -15.17 -2.72
CA LYS A 447 -9.12 -14.00 -2.59
C LYS A 447 -10.58 -14.37 -2.69
N GLN A 448 -11.38 -13.78 -1.80
CA GLN A 448 -12.81 -13.65 -1.99
C GLN A 448 -13.10 -12.30 -2.66
N ASN A 449 -14.03 -12.29 -3.61
CA ASN A 449 -14.52 -11.06 -4.22
C ASN A 449 -15.26 -10.23 -3.16
N ALA A 450 -14.58 -9.27 -2.55
CA ALA A 450 -15.23 -8.31 -1.68
C ALA A 450 -15.92 -7.23 -2.53
N PRO A 451 -17.17 -6.87 -2.27
CA PRO A 451 -17.85 -5.81 -3.02
C PRO A 451 -17.21 -4.46 -2.76
N LEU A 452 -17.07 -3.62 -3.80
CA LEU A 452 -16.60 -2.22 -3.75
C LEU A 452 -17.31 -1.38 -2.68
N SER A 453 -18.59 -1.70 -2.42
CA SER A 453 -19.46 -0.98 -1.49
C SER A 453 -19.03 -1.07 -0.02
N ALA A 454 -18.12 -1.95 0.33
CA ALA A 454 -17.66 -2.11 1.72
C ALA A 454 -16.54 -1.13 2.11
N GLY A 455 -16.18 -0.16 1.26
CA GLY A 455 -15.10 0.80 1.52
C GLY A 455 -13.70 0.18 1.58
N TYR A 456 -13.56 -1.07 1.15
CA TYR A 456 -12.30 -1.82 1.16
C TYR A 456 -11.79 -1.99 -0.27
N PRO A 457 -10.55 -1.60 -0.53
CA PRO A 457 -10.07 -1.32 -1.89
C PRO A 457 -9.56 -2.53 -2.66
N PHE A 458 -9.81 -3.76 -2.21
CA PHE A 458 -9.11 -4.89 -2.80
C PHE A 458 -10.02 -5.74 -3.69
N HIS A 459 -9.99 -5.43 -4.99
CA HIS A 459 -10.64 -6.20 -6.04
C HIS A 459 -9.66 -7.18 -6.64
N GLY A 460 -9.45 -8.33 -6.13
CA GLY A 460 -8.89 -9.53 -6.75
C GLY A 460 -7.94 -9.45 -7.95
N THR A 461 -7.80 -8.33 -8.61
CA THR A 461 -6.96 -8.13 -9.79
C THR A 461 -5.72 -7.34 -9.45
N PHE A 462 -4.56 -7.88 -9.84
CA PHE A 462 -3.30 -7.15 -9.85
C PHE A 462 -3.02 -6.74 -11.28
N SER A 463 -2.79 -5.45 -11.52
CA SER A 463 -2.32 -4.98 -12.82
C SER A 463 -0.82 -5.14 -12.93
N ASN A 464 -0.40 -5.71 -14.04
CA ASN A 464 1.01 -5.76 -14.44
C ASN A 464 1.18 -4.74 -15.57
N MET A 465 2.05 -3.76 -15.36
CA MET A 465 2.30 -2.72 -16.36
C MET A 465 3.55 -3.06 -17.17
N LEU A 466 3.42 -3.16 -18.48
CA LEU A 466 4.55 -3.27 -19.38
C LEU A 466 4.91 -1.90 -19.95
N LEU A 467 6.04 -1.35 -19.52
CA LEU A 467 6.66 -0.20 -20.14
C LEU A 467 7.37 -0.67 -21.40
N MET A 468 6.71 -0.51 -22.54
CA MET A 468 7.11 -1.11 -23.80
C MET A 468 7.97 -0.16 -24.62
N ALA A 469 9.15 -0.60 -25.03
CA ALA A 469 9.99 0.11 -25.97
C ALA A 469 9.29 0.20 -27.34
N PRO A 470 9.48 1.34 -28.09
CA PRO A 470 8.80 1.53 -29.38
C PRO A 470 9.08 0.47 -30.44
N ASP A 471 10.27 -0.12 -30.44
CA ASP A 471 10.63 -1.20 -31.38
C ASP A 471 9.95 -2.52 -31.06
N HIS A 472 9.81 -2.88 -29.78
CA HIS A 472 8.99 -4.03 -29.40
C HIS A 472 7.51 -3.81 -29.74
N ALA A 473 6.99 -2.60 -29.49
CA ALA A 473 5.62 -2.26 -29.88
C ALA A 473 5.40 -2.37 -31.40
N ALA A 474 6.39 -1.97 -32.21
CA ALA A 474 6.33 -2.08 -33.66
C ALA A 474 6.29 -3.54 -34.13
N VAL A 475 7.07 -4.45 -33.53
CA VAL A 475 7.03 -5.89 -33.89
C VAL A 475 5.62 -6.46 -33.76
N PHE A 476 4.91 -6.16 -32.67
CA PHE A 476 3.53 -6.60 -32.48
C PHE A 476 2.57 -5.94 -33.49
N ALA A 477 2.68 -4.62 -33.66
CA ALA A 477 1.78 -3.89 -34.54
C ALA A 477 1.96 -4.25 -36.02
N ASP A 478 3.21 -4.45 -36.48
CA ASP A 478 3.51 -4.86 -37.87
C ASP A 478 2.95 -6.26 -38.17
N ALA A 479 2.84 -7.12 -37.16
CA ALA A 479 2.14 -8.40 -37.24
C ALA A 479 0.61 -8.30 -37.07
N GLY A 480 0.07 -7.09 -36.89
CA GLY A 480 -1.37 -6.85 -36.72
C GLY A 480 -1.89 -7.06 -35.31
N TRP A 481 -1.03 -7.24 -34.32
CA TRP A 481 -1.45 -7.47 -32.94
C TRP A 481 -1.81 -6.16 -32.24
N LYS A 482 -2.88 -6.21 -31.47
CA LYS A 482 -3.30 -5.16 -30.55
C LYS A 482 -2.84 -5.48 -29.12
N PRO A 483 -2.84 -4.51 -28.21
CA PRO A 483 -2.51 -4.73 -26.80
C PRO A 483 -3.28 -5.90 -26.16
N ALA A 484 -4.56 -6.10 -26.50
CA ALA A 484 -5.35 -7.22 -26.02
C ALA A 484 -4.82 -8.59 -26.50
N ASP A 485 -4.35 -8.69 -27.76
CA ASP A 485 -3.79 -9.93 -28.29
C ASP A 485 -2.49 -10.31 -27.58
N ILE A 486 -1.68 -9.29 -27.24
CA ILE A 486 -0.45 -9.46 -26.47
C ILE A 486 -0.77 -9.94 -25.05
N ALA A 487 -1.75 -9.31 -24.39
CA ALA A 487 -2.21 -9.69 -23.05
C ALA A 487 -2.67 -11.17 -23.00
N GLU A 488 -3.51 -11.56 -23.95
CA GLU A 488 -3.99 -12.95 -24.09
C GLU A 488 -2.86 -13.94 -24.31
N ALA A 489 -1.89 -13.58 -25.16
CA ALA A 489 -0.75 -14.43 -25.44
C ALA A 489 0.16 -14.61 -24.21
N ILE A 490 0.43 -13.54 -23.45
CA ILE A 490 1.19 -13.60 -22.19
C ILE A 490 0.42 -14.44 -21.17
N HIS A 491 -0.84 -14.15 -20.93
CA HIS A 491 -1.66 -14.87 -19.95
C HIS A 491 -1.73 -16.36 -20.23
N ARG A 492 -1.97 -16.75 -21.49
CA ARG A 492 -2.03 -18.14 -21.91
C ARG A 492 -0.74 -18.90 -21.64
N ARG A 493 0.42 -18.24 -21.75
CA ARG A 493 1.74 -18.84 -21.54
C ARG A 493 2.26 -18.75 -20.11
N THR A 494 1.75 -17.83 -19.30
CA THR A 494 2.19 -17.64 -17.92
C THR A 494 1.49 -18.63 -17.00
N LYS A 495 1.84 -19.90 -17.12
CA LYS A 495 1.31 -21.00 -16.31
C LYS A 495 2.44 -21.72 -15.59
N LEU A 496 2.15 -22.08 -14.36
CA LEU A 496 3.07 -22.83 -13.49
C LEU A 496 2.32 -23.94 -12.75
N PRO A 497 3.01 -24.99 -12.28
CA PRO A 497 2.40 -25.97 -11.40
C PRO A 497 1.72 -25.30 -10.19
N PHE A 498 0.53 -25.75 -9.82
CA PHE A 498 -0.23 -25.21 -8.68
C PHE A 498 0.62 -25.13 -7.42
N ARG A 499 1.41 -26.17 -7.10
CA ARG A 499 2.33 -26.17 -5.95
C ARG A 499 3.34 -25.02 -5.96
N GLN A 500 3.78 -24.54 -7.14
CA GLN A 500 4.70 -23.41 -7.24
C GLN A 500 3.98 -22.08 -7.07
N VAL A 501 2.78 -21.93 -7.65
CA VAL A 501 1.96 -20.74 -7.50
C VAL A 501 1.53 -20.53 -6.04
N MET A 502 1.31 -21.63 -5.32
CA MET A 502 0.88 -21.63 -3.93
C MET A 502 2.01 -21.60 -2.89
N LEU A 503 3.30 -21.60 -3.30
CA LEU A 503 4.43 -21.66 -2.36
C LEU A 503 4.39 -20.58 -1.27
N ASN A 504 3.96 -19.38 -1.62
CA ASN A 504 3.91 -18.23 -0.72
C ASN A 504 2.47 -17.85 -0.33
N GLN A 505 1.50 -18.75 -0.58
CA GLN A 505 0.09 -18.49 -0.30
C GLN A 505 -0.42 -19.39 0.83
N SER A 506 -1.43 -18.94 1.54
CA SER A 506 -2.06 -19.70 2.63
C SER A 506 -2.98 -20.79 2.07
N MET A 507 -2.64 -22.07 2.30
CA MET A 507 -3.51 -23.19 1.93
C MET A 507 -4.88 -23.15 2.61
N PRO A 508 -5.00 -22.86 3.92
CA PRO A 508 -6.32 -22.69 4.53
C PRO A 508 -7.14 -21.57 3.86
N ALA A 509 -6.50 -20.45 3.48
CA ALA A 509 -7.20 -19.37 2.78
C ALA A 509 -7.67 -19.80 1.38
N PHE A 510 -6.89 -20.62 0.67
CA PHE A 510 -7.28 -21.20 -0.61
C PHE A 510 -8.51 -22.10 -0.47
N GLU A 511 -8.52 -23.03 0.49
CA GLU A 511 -9.63 -23.95 0.71
C GLU A 511 -10.94 -23.22 1.07
N ILE A 512 -10.84 -22.12 1.83
CA ILE A 512 -11.98 -21.27 2.14
C ILE A 512 -12.47 -20.49 0.93
N SER A 513 -11.54 -19.95 0.11
CA SER A 513 -11.88 -19.08 -1.02
C SER A 513 -12.39 -19.85 -2.24
N HIS A 514 -11.84 -21.04 -2.48
CA HIS A 514 -12.08 -21.85 -3.67
C HIS A 514 -12.32 -23.33 -3.34
N PRO A 515 -13.38 -23.66 -2.60
CA PRO A 515 -13.71 -25.04 -2.29
C PRO A 515 -13.91 -25.91 -3.56
N GLU A 516 -14.35 -25.29 -4.67
CA GLU A 516 -14.52 -25.94 -5.97
C GLU A 516 -13.21 -26.34 -6.65
N LEU A 517 -12.09 -25.71 -6.27
CA LEU A 517 -10.75 -26.00 -6.78
C LEU A 517 -9.93 -26.93 -5.86
N ARG A 518 -10.53 -27.44 -4.78
CA ARG A 518 -9.82 -28.26 -3.79
C ARG A 518 -9.13 -29.49 -4.40
N TRP A 519 -9.64 -30.00 -5.50
CA TRP A 519 -9.02 -31.10 -6.24
C TRP A 519 -7.58 -30.84 -6.69
N LEU A 520 -7.15 -29.55 -6.78
CA LEU A 520 -5.77 -29.19 -7.09
C LEU A 520 -4.78 -29.62 -5.99
N LEU A 521 -5.25 -29.83 -4.75
CA LEU A 521 -4.43 -30.35 -3.66
C LEU A 521 -3.97 -31.79 -3.94
N ASP A 522 -4.82 -32.57 -4.62
CA ASP A 522 -4.54 -33.95 -5.02
C ASP A 522 -3.78 -34.01 -6.37
N ALA A 523 -3.73 -32.90 -7.11
CA ALA A 523 -3.06 -32.79 -8.41
C ALA A 523 -2.12 -31.56 -8.47
N PRO A 524 -1.11 -31.43 -7.58
CA PRO A 524 -0.34 -30.22 -7.35
C PRO A 524 0.56 -29.82 -8.54
N ASP A 525 0.80 -30.72 -9.49
CA ASP A 525 1.54 -30.43 -10.72
C ASP A 525 0.67 -29.92 -11.87
N THR A 526 -0.64 -29.75 -11.64
CA THR A 526 -1.53 -29.14 -12.62
C THR A 526 -1.10 -27.70 -12.90
N ALA A 527 -0.94 -27.37 -14.19
CA ALA A 527 -0.59 -26.02 -14.61
C ALA A 527 -1.77 -25.05 -14.43
N VAL A 528 -1.57 -24.05 -13.59
CA VAL A 528 -2.53 -22.95 -13.36
C VAL A 528 -1.92 -21.61 -13.79
N THR A 529 -2.75 -20.66 -14.16
CA THR A 529 -2.28 -19.32 -14.53
C THR A 529 -1.80 -18.55 -13.31
N VAL A 530 -0.73 -17.77 -13.46
CA VAL A 530 -0.19 -16.91 -12.39
C VAL A 530 -1.14 -15.76 -12.08
N ASN A 531 -1.80 -15.21 -13.10
CA ASN A 531 -2.79 -14.15 -13.00
C ASN A 531 -4.20 -14.67 -13.39
N PRO A 532 -5.29 -14.07 -12.89
CA PRO A 532 -6.64 -14.57 -13.13
C PRO A 532 -7.13 -14.41 -14.57
N SER A 533 -6.70 -13.36 -15.29
CA SER A 533 -7.12 -13.07 -16.67
C SER A 533 -6.07 -12.29 -17.44
N ALA A 534 -6.27 -12.16 -18.75
CA ALA A 534 -5.47 -11.31 -19.62
C ALA A 534 -5.59 -9.82 -19.28
N ASP A 535 -6.73 -9.37 -18.73
CA ASP A 535 -6.95 -7.98 -18.34
C ASP A 535 -5.98 -7.49 -17.25
N CYS A 536 -5.25 -8.40 -16.62
CA CYS A 536 -4.18 -8.05 -15.67
C CYS A 536 -2.93 -7.46 -16.34
N PHE A 537 -2.85 -7.42 -17.67
CA PHE A 537 -1.70 -6.90 -18.40
C PHE A 537 -2.04 -5.62 -19.14
N GLU A 538 -1.33 -4.56 -18.81
CA GLU A 538 -1.47 -3.25 -19.42
C GLU A 538 -0.16 -2.82 -20.11
N PHE A 539 -0.26 -2.03 -21.16
CA PHE A 539 0.87 -1.67 -22.02
C PHE A 539 0.97 -0.16 -22.19
N PHE A 540 2.14 0.39 -21.91
CA PHE A 540 2.43 1.80 -21.99
C PHE A 540 3.73 2.00 -22.80
N VAL A 541 3.62 2.61 -23.99
CA VAL A 541 4.78 2.81 -24.85
C VAL A 541 5.61 4.00 -24.34
N VAL A 542 6.88 3.76 -24.06
CA VAL A 542 7.78 4.77 -23.48
C VAL A 542 9.23 4.47 -23.86
N GLY A 543 10.07 5.48 -23.77
CA GLY A 543 11.50 5.30 -23.99
C GLY A 543 11.90 5.42 -25.46
N ALA A 544 13.10 4.93 -25.76
CA ALA A 544 13.69 4.94 -27.09
C ALA A 544 13.81 3.52 -27.65
N LYS A 545 14.20 3.42 -28.92
CA LYS A 545 14.53 2.13 -29.56
C LYS A 545 15.78 1.57 -28.91
N ALA A 546 15.80 0.27 -28.68
CA ALA A 546 16.94 -0.62 -28.41
C ALA A 546 16.52 -1.95 -27.76
N GLY A 547 15.34 -2.50 -28.07
CA GLY A 547 14.91 -3.85 -27.68
C GLY A 547 14.90 -4.09 -26.17
N ARG A 548 14.53 -3.07 -25.36
CA ARG A 548 14.52 -3.14 -23.89
C ARG A 548 13.23 -2.52 -23.35
N SER A 549 12.29 -3.38 -23.06
CA SER A 549 11.08 -3.06 -22.33
C SER A 549 11.24 -3.39 -20.84
N GLN A 550 10.28 -2.99 -20.02
CA GLN A 550 10.29 -3.32 -18.60
C GLN A 550 8.93 -3.83 -18.16
N PHE A 551 8.95 -4.86 -17.33
CA PHE A 551 7.79 -5.46 -16.72
C PHE A 551 7.68 -5.03 -15.27
N CYS A 552 6.66 -4.23 -14.96
CA CYS A 552 6.31 -3.82 -13.60
C CYS A 552 5.23 -4.75 -13.10
N PHE A 553 5.57 -5.63 -12.15
CA PHE A 553 4.75 -6.79 -11.80
C PHE A 553 4.03 -6.65 -10.48
N GLY A 554 2.84 -7.24 -10.42
CA GLY A 554 2.07 -7.45 -9.20
C GLY A 554 1.55 -6.17 -8.57
N GLY A 555 1.31 -5.15 -9.37
CA GLY A 555 0.78 -3.87 -8.90
C GLY A 555 -0.64 -3.99 -8.37
N THR A 556 -1.09 -2.92 -7.71
CA THR A 556 -2.51 -2.70 -7.47
C THR A 556 -3.23 -2.50 -8.80
N ASN A 557 -4.56 -2.42 -8.79
CA ASN A 557 -5.27 -1.95 -9.98
C ASN A 557 -4.72 -0.59 -10.42
N SER A 558 -4.52 -0.43 -11.73
CA SER A 558 -4.18 0.88 -12.28
C SER A 558 -5.38 1.81 -12.15
N VAL A 559 -5.16 3.02 -11.68
CA VAL A 559 -6.19 4.05 -11.58
C VAL A 559 -5.82 5.22 -12.47
N THR A 560 -6.71 5.58 -13.37
CA THR A 560 -6.53 6.69 -14.32
C THR A 560 -7.50 7.82 -14.03
N LYS A 561 -7.01 9.04 -13.93
CA LYS A 561 -7.80 10.28 -13.76
C LYS A 561 -7.43 11.32 -14.82
N ALA A 562 -8.44 12.08 -15.26
CA ALA A 562 -8.19 13.23 -16.13
C ALA A 562 -7.48 14.34 -15.37
N ILE A 563 -6.54 15.02 -16.04
CA ILE A 563 -5.89 16.22 -15.53
C ILE A 563 -6.80 17.41 -15.81
N LYS A 564 -7.30 18.03 -14.75
CA LYS A 564 -8.12 19.24 -14.80
C LYS A 564 -7.21 20.47 -14.82
N ARG A 565 -7.57 21.48 -15.61
CA ARG A 565 -6.83 22.74 -15.75
C ARG A 565 -7.66 23.91 -15.27
#